data_67e2bdeb15fc0d41cd7bf8777dfd6734
#
_entry.id   67e2bdeb15fc0d41cd7bf8777dfd6734
#
_cell.length_a   1.000
_cell.length_b   1.000
_cell.length_c   1.000
_cell.angle_alpha   90.00
_cell.angle_beta   90.00
_cell.angle_gamma   90.00
#
_symmetry.space_group_name_H-M   'P 1'
#
loop_
_entity.id
_entity.type
_entity.pdbx_description
1 polymer ?
#
loop_
_entity_poly.entity_id
_entity_poly.type
_entity_poly.pdbx_seq_one_letter_code
_entity_poly.pdbx_strand_id
1 'polypeptide(L)'
;WPGGVWTIREVLWRQIPLYHLSAGAAVITRIFIVFPLLDRLGVNYAINTFVGVLLNAVINYLISDRLVFKTPVQSDKTQFTTKIYYPEGLAPGLENKSSHPKHSQSDNLTGIKVFSIVIPAHNEEGCIVPTIQSISQILEQEKIAYEILVVNDNSRDRTEELLQQLNSENSQVRYINNYYPNGFGFAVRCGLENFQGDAVAIVMADSSDAPKNIVDYYYKLQEGYDCVFGSRFIKGGKVIDYPTHKLLVNRLANLFIQILFGLKFNDTTNAFKAYRREVIDGISPLLSHHFNLTVEMPLKAIIRGYSYTIMPITWQNRATGVSKLKLKEMGSRYLFIVLYAWLEKYLSRGDYRRNQAQLVNRKHKVI
;
A
#
# COMPACT_ATOMS: atom_id res chain seq x y z
N TRP A 1 21.31 13.70 -17.59
CA TRP A 1 19.86 13.67 -17.63
C TRP A 1 19.46 13.11 -18.99
N PRO A 2 18.77 11.99 -19.10
CA PRO A 2 18.44 11.40 -20.40
C PRO A 2 17.28 12.16 -21.04
N GLY A 3 17.47 12.69 -22.24
CA GLY A 3 16.41 13.04 -23.17
C GLY A 3 16.14 14.53 -23.46
N GLY A 4 16.85 15.47 -22.88
CA GLY A 4 16.63 16.89 -23.18
C GLY A 4 17.86 17.49 -23.89
N VAL A 5 17.74 17.84 -25.15
CA VAL A 5 18.74 18.67 -25.83
C VAL A 5 18.50 20.12 -25.43
N TRP A 6 19.17 20.57 -24.36
CA TRP A 6 19.10 21.95 -23.89
C TRP A 6 20.13 22.80 -24.64
N THR A 7 19.72 23.97 -25.13
CA THR A 7 20.64 24.93 -25.67
C THR A 7 21.41 25.61 -24.54
N ILE A 8 22.69 25.96 -24.75
CA ILE A 8 23.52 26.68 -23.78
C ILE A 8 22.79 27.96 -23.30
N ARG A 9 22.08 28.62 -24.20
CA ARG A 9 21.32 29.84 -23.91
C ARG A 9 20.16 29.58 -22.90
N GLU A 10 19.42 28.46 -23.04
CA GLU A 10 18.35 28.09 -22.13
C GLU A 10 18.91 27.74 -20.76
N VAL A 11 20.05 27.04 -20.70
CA VAL A 11 20.69 26.72 -19.41
C VAL A 11 21.12 27.99 -18.69
N LEU A 12 21.83 28.89 -19.37
CA LEU A 12 22.37 30.11 -18.76
C LEU A 12 21.28 31.12 -18.35
N TRP A 13 20.28 31.34 -19.20
CA TRP A 13 19.32 32.44 -19.00
C TRP A 13 18.01 32.02 -18.33
N ARG A 14 17.73 30.75 -18.26
CA ARG A 14 16.50 30.24 -17.65
C ARG A 14 16.76 29.28 -16.48
N GLN A 15 17.54 28.23 -16.69
CA GLN A 15 17.69 27.18 -15.66
C GLN A 15 18.55 27.66 -14.49
N ILE A 16 19.69 28.29 -14.74
CA ILE A 16 20.56 28.76 -13.65
C ILE A 16 19.88 29.82 -12.78
N PRO A 17 19.22 30.86 -13.31
CA PRO A 17 18.49 31.82 -12.46
C PRO A 17 17.34 31.19 -11.67
N LEU A 18 16.57 30.29 -12.29
CA LEU A 18 15.48 29.60 -11.60
C LEU A 18 15.99 28.67 -10.50
N TYR A 19 17.12 28.00 -10.72
CA TYR A 19 17.77 27.17 -9.69
C TYR A 19 18.20 28.00 -8.49
N HIS A 20 18.87 29.14 -8.71
CA HIS A 20 19.27 30.04 -7.63
C HIS A 20 18.08 30.67 -6.91
N LEU A 21 17.01 30.98 -7.62
CA LEU A 21 15.76 31.45 -7.03
C LEU A 21 15.13 30.39 -6.12
N SER A 22 15.09 29.13 -6.55
CA SER A 22 14.58 28.02 -5.75
C SER A 22 15.41 27.77 -4.49
N ALA A 23 16.74 27.83 -4.60
CA ALA A 23 17.66 27.74 -3.48
C ALA A 23 17.48 28.89 -2.48
N GLY A 24 17.32 30.11 -2.97
CA GLY A 24 17.01 31.28 -2.13
C GLY A 24 15.69 31.16 -1.40
N ALA A 25 14.63 30.73 -2.07
CA ALA A 25 13.33 30.52 -1.44
C ALA A 25 13.39 29.46 -0.33
N ALA A 26 14.14 28.38 -0.54
CA ALA A 26 14.34 27.34 0.45
C ALA A 26 15.09 27.86 1.70
N VAL A 27 16.12 28.69 1.51
CA VAL A 27 16.87 29.34 2.61
C VAL A 27 15.97 30.30 3.39
N ILE A 28 15.18 31.12 2.71
CA ILE A 28 14.22 32.05 3.35
C ILE A 28 13.21 31.26 4.18
N THR A 29 12.63 30.21 3.64
CA THR A 29 11.70 29.33 4.37
C THR A 29 12.34 28.74 5.63
N ARG A 30 13.60 28.32 5.55
CA ARG A 30 14.34 27.80 6.68
C ARG A 30 14.53 28.85 7.79
N ILE A 31 14.94 30.05 7.43
CA ILE A 31 15.28 31.11 8.41
C ILE A 31 14.02 31.68 9.05
N PHE A 32 12.98 31.96 8.27
CA PHE A 32 11.81 32.69 8.75
C PHE A 32 10.66 31.79 9.25
N ILE A 33 10.63 30.52 8.86
CA ILE A 33 9.54 29.61 9.24
C ILE A 33 10.08 28.46 10.10
N VAL A 34 11.05 27.69 9.58
CA VAL A 34 11.46 26.43 10.22
C VAL A 34 12.22 26.67 11.52
N PHE A 35 13.20 27.54 11.53
CA PHE A 35 13.98 27.85 12.74
C PHE A 35 13.15 28.45 13.86
N PRO A 36 12.33 29.49 13.65
CA PRO A 36 11.52 30.04 14.73
C PRO A 36 10.47 29.06 15.25
N LEU A 37 9.93 28.20 14.39
CA LEU A 37 8.95 27.20 14.80
C LEU A 37 9.59 26.12 15.71
N LEU A 38 10.72 25.57 15.30
CA LEU A 38 11.42 24.55 16.05
C LEU A 38 12.04 25.09 17.37
N ASP A 39 12.48 26.34 17.35
CA ASP A 39 12.99 27.04 18.54
C ASP A 39 11.88 27.23 19.59
N ARG A 40 10.69 27.67 19.16
CA ARG A 40 9.50 27.75 20.03
C ARG A 40 9.07 26.42 20.64
N LEU A 41 9.37 25.32 19.97
CA LEU A 41 9.11 23.95 20.45
C LEU A 41 10.20 23.43 21.37
N GLY A 42 11.23 24.24 21.69
CA GLY A 42 12.33 23.85 22.56
C GLY A 42 13.26 22.78 21.98
N VAL A 43 13.33 22.69 20.65
CA VAL A 43 14.17 21.68 19.97
C VAL A 43 15.64 22.13 20.08
N ASN A 44 16.52 21.19 20.46
CA ASN A 44 17.96 21.46 20.53
C ASN A 44 18.49 22.03 19.22
N TYR A 45 19.37 23.05 19.30
CA TYR A 45 19.93 23.77 18.15
C TYR A 45 20.55 22.85 17.08
N ALA A 46 21.26 21.80 17.48
CA ALA A 46 21.86 20.85 16.54
C ALA A 46 20.80 20.09 15.74
N ILE A 47 19.74 19.66 16.41
CA ILE A 47 18.60 18.96 15.76
C ILE A 47 17.84 19.94 14.87
N ASN A 48 17.61 21.18 15.33
CA ASN A 48 16.96 22.24 14.56
C ASN A 48 17.75 22.52 13.26
N THR A 49 19.08 22.63 13.37
CA THR A 49 19.97 22.84 12.22
C THR A 49 19.90 21.67 11.23
N PHE A 50 19.96 20.43 11.72
CA PHE A 50 19.89 19.24 10.87
C PHE A 50 18.56 19.13 10.13
N VAL A 51 17.45 19.30 10.85
CA VAL A 51 16.09 19.29 10.27
C VAL A 51 15.95 20.41 9.25
N GLY A 52 16.46 21.61 9.56
CA GLY A 52 16.41 22.74 8.65
C GLY A 52 17.21 22.52 7.37
N VAL A 53 18.39 21.87 7.43
CA VAL A 53 19.19 21.51 6.25
C VAL A 53 18.47 20.47 5.39
N LEU A 54 17.91 19.44 6.02
CA LEU A 54 17.19 18.38 5.32
C LEU A 54 15.95 18.92 4.61
N LEU A 55 15.14 19.73 5.29
CA LEU A 55 13.96 20.39 4.72
C LEU A 55 14.34 21.32 3.56
N ASN A 56 15.43 22.07 3.71
CA ASN A 56 15.95 22.95 2.66
C ASN A 56 16.33 22.15 1.40
N ALA A 57 17.02 21.01 1.57
CA ALA A 57 17.37 20.13 0.46
C ALA A 57 16.13 19.58 -0.25
N VAL A 58 15.13 19.14 0.49
CA VAL A 58 13.87 18.62 -0.06
C VAL A 58 13.09 19.70 -0.80
N ILE A 59 12.93 20.89 -0.21
CA ILE A 59 12.22 22.02 -0.83
C ILE A 59 12.92 22.44 -2.11
N ASN A 60 14.25 22.61 -2.08
CA ASN A 60 15.05 22.97 -3.25
C ASN A 60 14.93 21.92 -4.36
N TYR A 61 14.98 20.64 -4.01
CA TYR A 61 14.80 19.55 -4.97
C TYR A 61 13.41 19.60 -5.63
N LEU A 62 12.35 19.69 -4.84
CA LEU A 62 10.97 19.70 -5.37
C LEU A 62 10.66 20.91 -6.25
N ILE A 63 11.19 22.09 -5.88
CA ILE A 63 11.03 23.31 -6.68
C ILE A 63 11.85 23.18 -7.97
N SER A 64 13.09 22.72 -7.86
CA SER A 64 13.99 22.56 -9.02
C SER A 64 13.45 21.54 -10.02
N ASP A 65 12.94 20.39 -9.55
CA ASP A 65 12.38 19.36 -10.40
C ASP A 65 11.15 19.86 -11.19
N ARG A 66 10.29 20.65 -10.54
CA ARG A 66 9.05 21.13 -11.16
C ARG A 66 9.19 22.39 -12.00
N LEU A 67 10.08 23.29 -11.65
CA LEU A 67 10.22 24.60 -12.30
C LEU A 67 11.42 24.73 -13.20
N VAL A 68 12.56 24.14 -12.81
CA VAL A 68 13.83 24.25 -13.54
C VAL A 68 13.94 23.19 -14.63
N PHE A 69 13.60 21.94 -14.29
CA PHE A 69 13.82 20.78 -15.16
C PHE A 69 12.56 20.27 -15.87
N LYS A 70 11.47 21.05 -15.86
CA LYS A 70 10.31 20.74 -16.65
C LYS A 70 10.67 20.77 -18.13
N THR A 71 10.84 19.62 -18.75
CA THR A 71 10.95 19.49 -20.21
C THR A 71 9.68 20.03 -20.83
N PRO A 72 9.75 20.95 -21.80
CA PRO A 72 8.59 21.26 -22.61
C PRO A 72 8.19 19.96 -23.30
N VAL A 73 6.93 19.54 -23.07
CA VAL A 73 6.34 18.48 -23.87
C VAL A 73 6.20 19.05 -25.27
N GLN A 74 7.20 18.83 -26.13
CA GLN A 74 7.01 18.95 -27.55
C GLN A 74 6.04 17.84 -27.92
N SER A 75 4.83 18.23 -28.27
CA SER A 75 3.87 17.37 -28.95
C SER A 75 4.36 17.15 -30.38
N ASP A 76 5.46 16.43 -30.54
CA ASP A 76 5.82 15.86 -31.81
C ASP A 76 5.06 14.56 -31.97
N LYS A 77 3.95 14.67 -32.74
CA LYS A 77 3.26 13.52 -33.31
C LYS A 77 4.14 12.88 -34.39
N THR A 78 5.33 12.43 -34.00
CA THR A 78 6.09 11.50 -34.81
C THR A 78 5.63 10.12 -34.40
N GLN A 79 4.74 9.56 -35.21
CA GLN A 79 4.41 8.16 -35.23
C GLN A 79 5.72 7.37 -35.33
N PHE A 80 6.15 6.75 -34.24
CA PHE A 80 7.08 5.64 -34.28
C PHE A 80 6.34 4.46 -34.92
N THR A 81 6.32 4.42 -36.25
CA THR A 81 6.05 3.20 -36.99
C THR A 81 7.26 2.28 -36.78
N THR A 82 7.18 1.44 -35.79
CA THR A 82 8.07 0.29 -35.69
C THR A 82 7.73 -0.60 -36.87
N LYS A 83 8.54 -0.59 -37.91
CA LYS A 83 8.50 -1.59 -38.97
C LYS A 83 8.83 -2.94 -38.36
N ILE A 84 7.81 -3.71 -38.04
CA ILE A 84 7.96 -5.12 -37.73
C ILE A 84 8.23 -5.81 -39.08
N TYR A 85 9.43 -6.37 -39.23
CA TYR A 85 9.83 -7.17 -40.37
C TYR A 85 9.14 -8.53 -40.25
N TYR A 86 8.14 -8.76 -41.09
CA TYR A 86 7.58 -10.11 -41.31
C TYR A 86 8.31 -10.76 -42.47
N PRO A 87 8.74 -12.03 -42.37
CA PRO A 87 9.19 -12.80 -43.53
C PRO A 87 7.99 -12.99 -44.48
N GLU A 88 8.25 -12.86 -45.75
CA GLU A 88 7.25 -12.97 -46.79
C GLU A 88 6.48 -14.29 -46.74
N GLY A 89 5.16 -14.20 -46.70
CA GLY A 89 4.30 -15.34 -46.99
C GLY A 89 3.07 -15.56 -46.12
N LEU A 90 2.40 -14.56 -45.51
CA LEU A 90 1.05 -14.76 -44.97
C LEU A 90 0.39 -13.39 -44.69
N ALA A 91 -0.38 -12.91 -45.64
CA ALA A 91 -1.36 -11.84 -45.44
C ALA A 91 -2.79 -12.44 -45.51
N PRO A 92 -3.61 -12.25 -44.47
CA PRO A 92 -5.06 -12.33 -44.59
C PRO A 92 -5.68 -10.93 -44.58
N GLY A 93 -6.67 -10.78 -45.50
CA GLY A 93 -7.34 -9.58 -45.90
C GLY A 93 -8.04 -8.76 -44.82
N LEU A 94 -8.04 -7.46 -45.10
CA LEU A 94 -8.83 -6.43 -44.43
C LEU A 94 -10.27 -6.45 -44.95
N GLU A 95 -11.24 -6.72 -44.10
CA GLU A 95 -12.61 -6.25 -44.29
C GLU A 95 -13.03 -5.36 -43.11
N ASN A 96 -13.38 -4.14 -43.49
CA ASN A 96 -13.99 -3.11 -42.64
C ASN A 96 -15.44 -3.50 -42.31
N LYS A 97 -15.82 -3.59 -41.06
CA LYS A 97 -17.18 -3.30 -40.58
C LYS A 97 -17.20 -2.77 -39.17
N SER A 98 -17.61 -1.52 -39.07
CA SER A 98 -18.04 -0.84 -37.85
C SER A 98 -19.28 -1.52 -37.27
N SER A 99 -19.20 -2.01 -36.05
CA SER A 99 -20.36 -2.17 -35.15
C SER A 99 -19.89 -2.39 -33.74
N HIS A 100 -20.40 -1.58 -32.83
CA HIS A 100 -20.17 -1.70 -31.37
C HIS A 100 -20.54 -3.12 -30.92
N PRO A 101 -19.69 -3.85 -30.23
CA PRO A 101 -20.11 -5.09 -29.59
C PRO A 101 -20.73 -4.76 -28.23
N LYS A 102 -21.96 -5.22 -28.07
CA LYS A 102 -22.63 -5.43 -26.78
C LYS A 102 -21.74 -6.25 -25.87
N HIS A 103 -21.78 -5.92 -24.57
CA HIS A 103 -21.24 -6.78 -23.51
C HIS A 103 -21.71 -8.23 -23.71
N SER A 104 -20.82 -9.06 -24.20
CA SER A 104 -20.95 -10.52 -24.08
C SER A 104 -20.09 -10.93 -22.89
N GLN A 105 -20.74 -11.61 -21.96
CA GLN A 105 -20.15 -12.41 -20.91
C GLN A 105 -19.01 -13.24 -21.50
N SER A 106 -17.77 -12.89 -21.18
CA SER A 106 -16.62 -13.77 -21.39
C SER A 106 -16.21 -14.34 -20.04
N ASP A 107 -16.43 -15.63 -19.96
CA ASP A 107 -16.18 -16.48 -18.83
C ASP A 107 -14.77 -16.37 -18.22
N ASN A 108 -14.73 -16.16 -16.90
CA ASN A 108 -13.93 -16.86 -15.89
C ASN A 108 -12.43 -17.11 -16.12
N LEU A 109 -11.60 -16.07 -16.06
CA LEU A 109 -10.15 -16.23 -15.77
C LEU A 109 -9.57 -15.27 -14.72
N THR A 110 -10.39 -14.42 -14.13
CA THR A 110 -9.99 -13.45 -13.09
C THR A 110 -10.67 -13.67 -11.73
N GLY A 111 -11.48 -14.70 -11.60
CA GLY A 111 -12.22 -15.01 -10.37
C GLY A 111 -11.30 -15.47 -9.23
N ILE A 112 -11.51 -14.91 -8.03
CA ILE A 112 -10.90 -15.43 -6.81
C ILE A 112 -11.65 -16.71 -6.45
N LYS A 113 -10.96 -17.85 -6.48
CA LYS A 113 -11.51 -19.15 -6.12
C LYS A 113 -11.49 -19.34 -4.61
N VAL A 114 -10.39 -18.94 -3.95
CA VAL A 114 -10.23 -19.05 -2.49
C VAL A 114 -9.73 -17.72 -1.96
N PHE A 115 -10.41 -17.19 -0.95
CA PHE A 115 -10.04 -15.95 -0.26
C PHE A 115 -9.39 -16.26 1.08
N SER A 116 -8.12 -15.94 1.24
CA SER A 116 -7.37 -16.17 2.48
C SER A 116 -7.54 -15.00 3.45
N ILE A 117 -7.75 -15.31 4.72
CA ILE A 117 -7.79 -14.35 5.81
C ILE A 117 -6.60 -14.62 6.71
N VAL A 118 -5.59 -13.74 6.69
CA VAL A 118 -4.39 -13.84 7.53
C VAL A 118 -4.61 -13.03 8.80
N ILE A 119 -4.52 -13.69 9.95
CA ILE A 119 -4.74 -13.11 11.28
C ILE A 119 -3.46 -13.29 12.12
N PRO A 120 -2.65 -12.23 12.31
CA PRO A 120 -1.55 -12.26 13.27
C PRO A 120 -2.09 -12.21 14.70
N ALA A 121 -1.74 -13.16 15.54
CA ALA A 121 -2.22 -13.27 16.93
C ALA A 121 -1.05 -13.35 17.91
N HIS A 122 -1.07 -12.51 18.95
CA HIS A 122 -0.12 -12.54 20.05
C HIS A 122 -0.83 -12.26 21.37
N ASN A 123 -1.02 -13.28 22.21
CA ASN A 123 -1.76 -13.20 23.46
C ASN A 123 -3.17 -12.63 23.23
N GLU A 124 -4.01 -13.35 22.49
CA GLU A 124 -5.36 -12.96 22.11
C GLU A 124 -6.41 -14.02 22.53
N GLU A 125 -6.16 -14.76 23.64
CA GLU A 125 -7.05 -15.81 24.15
C GLU A 125 -8.48 -15.36 24.35
N GLY A 126 -8.69 -14.08 24.71
CA GLY A 126 -10.02 -13.51 24.97
C GLY A 126 -10.79 -13.11 23.71
N CYS A 127 -10.14 -13.02 22.54
CA CYS A 127 -10.74 -12.46 21.33
C CYS A 127 -10.64 -13.40 20.12
N ILE A 128 -9.68 -14.32 20.08
CA ILE A 128 -9.37 -15.07 18.85
C ILE A 128 -10.53 -15.96 18.40
N VAL A 129 -11.20 -16.64 19.32
CA VAL A 129 -12.33 -17.54 19.00
C VAL A 129 -13.52 -16.78 18.41
N PRO A 130 -14.07 -15.75 19.08
CA PRO A 130 -15.19 -14.98 18.50
C PRO A 130 -14.82 -14.28 17.20
N THR A 131 -13.56 -13.84 17.03
CA THR A 131 -13.08 -13.25 15.77
C THR A 131 -13.17 -14.27 14.63
N ILE A 132 -12.60 -15.46 14.80
CA ILE A 132 -12.62 -16.50 13.78
C ILE A 132 -14.04 -16.94 13.47
N GLN A 133 -14.85 -17.20 14.49
CA GLN A 133 -16.25 -17.63 14.31
C GLN A 133 -17.07 -16.61 13.54
N SER A 134 -16.96 -15.32 13.86
CA SER A 134 -17.69 -14.26 13.15
C SER A 134 -17.28 -14.11 11.69
N ILE A 135 -16.00 -14.32 11.38
CA ILE A 135 -15.49 -14.29 10.02
C ILE A 135 -15.96 -15.53 9.24
N SER A 136 -15.82 -16.73 9.81
CA SER A 136 -16.31 -17.97 9.20
C SER A 136 -17.80 -17.88 8.89
N GLN A 137 -18.60 -17.48 9.86
CA GLN A 137 -20.05 -17.37 9.71
C GLN A 137 -20.46 -16.49 8.53
N ILE A 138 -19.87 -15.29 8.38
CA ILE A 138 -20.25 -14.38 7.30
C ILE A 138 -19.77 -14.87 5.94
N LEU A 139 -18.59 -15.47 5.84
CA LEU A 139 -18.07 -16.02 4.58
C LEU A 139 -18.88 -17.24 4.11
N GLU A 140 -19.35 -18.09 5.04
CA GLU A 140 -20.23 -19.22 4.76
C GLU A 140 -21.62 -18.75 4.31
N GLN A 141 -22.20 -17.73 4.99
CA GLN A 141 -23.49 -17.13 4.59
C GLN A 141 -23.45 -16.58 3.16
N GLU A 142 -22.33 -15.94 2.79
CA GLU A 142 -22.12 -15.39 1.45
C GLU A 142 -21.60 -16.44 0.43
N LYS A 143 -21.42 -17.70 0.86
CA LYS A 143 -20.91 -18.80 0.04
C LYS A 143 -19.57 -18.51 -0.63
N ILE A 144 -18.71 -17.77 0.05
CA ILE A 144 -17.36 -17.47 -0.38
C ILE A 144 -16.44 -18.61 0.07
N ALA A 145 -15.72 -19.24 -0.86
CA ALA A 145 -14.69 -20.21 -0.51
C ALA A 145 -13.50 -19.50 0.13
N TYR A 146 -13.09 -19.93 1.31
CA TYR A 146 -12.10 -19.24 2.12
C TYR A 146 -11.16 -20.20 2.86
N GLU A 147 -10.04 -19.65 3.32
CA GLU A 147 -9.23 -20.18 4.41
C GLU A 147 -8.98 -19.07 5.45
N ILE A 148 -8.92 -19.43 6.70
CA ILE A 148 -8.43 -18.56 7.78
C ILE A 148 -7.07 -19.12 8.23
N LEU A 149 -6.02 -18.34 8.02
CA LEU A 149 -4.67 -18.66 8.47
C LEU A 149 -4.29 -17.77 9.64
N VAL A 150 -4.26 -18.34 10.84
CA VAL A 150 -3.82 -17.63 12.03
C VAL A 150 -2.33 -17.84 12.24
N VAL A 151 -1.59 -16.76 12.43
CA VAL A 151 -0.16 -16.82 12.76
C VAL A 151 0.02 -16.53 14.24
N ASN A 152 0.31 -17.56 15.02
CA ASN A 152 0.64 -17.43 16.42
C ASN A 152 2.03 -16.81 16.60
N ASP A 153 2.07 -15.54 17.02
CA ASP A 153 3.32 -14.77 17.20
C ASP A 153 3.89 -14.98 18.60
N ASN A 154 4.26 -16.21 18.92
CA ASN A 154 4.85 -16.60 20.21
C ASN A 154 3.97 -16.20 21.42
N SER A 155 2.69 -16.55 21.40
CA SER A 155 1.78 -16.31 22.52
C SER A 155 2.19 -17.12 23.74
N ARG A 156 1.93 -16.54 24.93
CA ARG A 156 2.25 -17.15 26.23
C ARG A 156 1.00 -17.46 27.06
N ASP A 157 -0.16 -17.10 26.55
CA ASP A 157 -1.48 -17.40 27.08
C ASP A 157 -2.08 -18.61 26.36
N ARG A 158 -3.35 -18.86 26.52
CA ARG A 158 -4.04 -19.99 25.91
C ARG A 158 -4.36 -19.83 24.41
N THR A 159 -3.83 -18.80 23.75
CA THR A 159 -4.11 -18.58 22.32
C THR A 159 -3.78 -19.80 21.48
N GLU A 160 -2.63 -20.44 21.65
CA GLU A 160 -2.24 -21.60 20.84
C GLU A 160 -3.14 -22.81 21.09
N GLU A 161 -3.50 -23.09 22.36
CA GLU A 161 -4.44 -24.17 22.73
C GLU A 161 -5.80 -23.99 22.01
N LEU A 162 -6.34 -22.77 22.04
CA LEU A 162 -7.60 -22.43 21.36
C LEU A 162 -7.49 -22.57 19.82
N LEU A 163 -6.35 -22.22 19.24
CA LEU A 163 -6.11 -22.40 17.81
C LEU A 163 -6.02 -23.88 17.40
N GLN A 164 -5.42 -24.73 18.24
CA GLN A 164 -5.40 -26.20 18.04
C GLN A 164 -6.81 -26.76 18.01
N GLN A 165 -7.64 -26.34 18.95
CA GLN A 165 -9.04 -26.76 19.02
C GLN A 165 -9.81 -26.31 17.76
N LEU A 166 -9.75 -25.03 17.39
CA LEU A 166 -10.43 -24.50 16.21
C LEU A 166 -10.00 -25.19 14.92
N ASN A 167 -8.71 -25.48 14.77
CA ASN A 167 -8.18 -26.20 13.60
C ASN A 167 -8.72 -27.64 13.52
N SER A 168 -8.99 -28.29 14.67
CA SER A 168 -9.58 -29.62 14.69
C SER A 168 -11.09 -29.64 14.39
N GLU A 169 -11.80 -28.56 14.73
CA GLU A 169 -13.24 -28.39 14.55
C GLU A 169 -13.64 -27.88 13.17
N ASN A 170 -12.78 -27.05 12.52
CA ASN A 170 -13.05 -26.43 11.23
C ASN A 170 -11.86 -26.57 10.28
N SER A 171 -12.02 -27.34 9.22
CA SER A 171 -10.99 -27.59 8.21
C SER A 171 -10.57 -26.36 7.42
N GLN A 172 -11.37 -25.27 7.43
CA GLN A 172 -11.06 -23.98 6.80
C GLN A 172 -10.15 -23.12 7.69
N VAL A 173 -9.98 -23.47 8.97
CA VAL A 173 -9.16 -22.76 9.92
C VAL A 173 -7.83 -23.49 10.10
N ARG A 174 -6.74 -22.84 9.75
CA ARG A 174 -5.38 -23.33 9.97
C ARG A 174 -4.62 -22.37 10.88
N TYR A 175 -3.66 -22.86 11.62
CA TYR A 175 -2.70 -22.00 12.31
C TYR A 175 -1.27 -22.48 12.07
N ILE A 176 -0.33 -21.54 12.18
CA ILE A 176 1.09 -21.77 12.16
C ILE A 176 1.77 -20.95 13.25
N ASN A 177 2.85 -21.46 13.81
CA ASN A 177 3.70 -20.68 14.70
C ASN A 177 4.64 -19.80 13.88
N ASN A 178 4.75 -18.51 14.27
CA ASN A 178 5.67 -17.59 13.63
C ASN A 178 7.11 -18.08 13.80
N TYR A 179 7.79 -18.34 12.70
CA TYR A 179 9.20 -18.76 12.68
C TYR A 179 10.19 -17.59 12.61
N TYR A 180 9.69 -16.36 12.51
CA TYR A 180 10.45 -15.13 12.65
C TYR A 180 10.50 -14.66 14.10
N PRO A 181 11.35 -13.65 14.44
CA PRO A 181 11.25 -12.96 15.72
C PRO A 181 9.88 -12.36 15.95
N ASN A 182 9.51 -12.13 17.23
CA ASN A 182 8.22 -11.50 17.56
C ASN A 182 8.04 -10.14 16.91
N GLY A 183 6.86 -9.91 16.36
CA GLY A 183 6.48 -8.64 15.78
C GLY A 183 5.35 -8.76 14.76
N PHE A 184 4.41 -7.82 14.80
CA PHE A 184 3.26 -7.80 13.90
C PHE A 184 3.66 -7.99 12.42
N GLY A 185 4.65 -7.24 11.95
CA GLY A 185 5.11 -7.34 10.56
C GLY A 185 5.72 -8.68 10.22
N PHE A 186 6.45 -9.31 11.15
CA PHE A 186 6.98 -10.65 10.98
C PHE A 186 5.86 -11.69 10.93
N ALA A 187 4.88 -11.59 11.83
CA ALA A 187 3.74 -12.50 11.84
C ALA A 187 2.91 -12.39 10.53
N VAL A 188 2.65 -11.17 10.07
CA VAL A 188 1.97 -10.96 8.77
C VAL A 188 2.80 -11.55 7.62
N ARG A 189 4.11 -11.32 7.57
CA ARG A 189 4.99 -11.90 6.52
C ARG A 189 4.95 -13.42 6.53
N CYS A 190 5.05 -14.03 7.73
CA CYS A 190 4.90 -15.47 7.89
C CYS A 190 3.56 -15.96 7.31
N GLY A 191 2.45 -15.26 7.57
CA GLY A 191 1.15 -15.58 6.99
C GLY A 191 1.11 -15.40 5.46
N LEU A 192 1.72 -14.32 4.94
CA LEU A 192 1.79 -14.05 3.50
C LEU A 192 2.66 -15.05 2.72
N GLU A 193 3.58 -15.72 3.36
CA GLU A 193 4.38 -16.80 2.77
C GLU A 193 3.64 -18.16 2.77
N ASN A 194 2.61 -18.31 3.61
CA ASN A 194 1.93 -19.58 3.85
C ASN A 194 0.44 -19.63 3.48
N PHE A 195 -0.17 -18.52 3.04
CA PHE A 195 -1.56 -18.52 2.59
C PHE A 195 -1.70 -19.25 1.24
N GLN A 196 -2.87 -19.82 0.97
CA GLN A 196 -3.09 -20.68 -0.20
C GLN A 196 -4.03 -20.06 -1.25
N GLY A 197 -4.87 -19.11 -0.88
CA GLY A 197 -5.86 -18.50 -1.76
C GLY A 197 -5.30 -17.63 -2.89
N ASP A 198 -6.16 -17.20 -3.78
CA ASP A 198 -5.83 -16.31 -4.91
C ASP A 198 -5.74 -14.83 -4.48
N ALA A 199 -6.30 -14.53 -3.31
CA ALA A 199 -6.25 -13.22 -2.69
C ALA A 199 -6.19 -13.38 -1.16
N VAL A 200 -5.71 -12.34 -0.48
CA VAL A 200 -5.53 -12.34 0.97
C VAL A 200 -6.01 -11.03 1.58
N ALA A 201 -6.74 -11.13 2.70
CA ALA A 201 -7.03 -10.00 3.58
C ALA A 201 -6.23 -10.14 4.89
N ILE A 202 -5.71 -9.03 5.40
CA ILE A 202 -5.06 -8.97 6.71
C ILE A 202 -6.09 -8.44 7.70
N VAL A 203 -6.40 -9.20 8.73
CA VAL A 203 -7.44 -8.90 9.74
C VAL A 203 -6.84 -8.99 11.13
N MET A 204 -7.24 -8.09 12.02
CA MET A 204 -6.76 -8.10 13.40
C MET A 204 -7.47 -9.18 14.22
N ALA A 205 -6.73 -9.79 15.17
CA ALA A 205 -7.25 -10.85 16.06
C ALA A 205 -8.21 -10.35 17.16
N ASP A 206 -8.35 -9.03 17.30
CA ASP A 206 -9.03 -8.38 18.43
C ASP A 206 -10.49 -7.97 18.17
N SER A 207 -11.10 -8.49 17.11
CA SER A 207 -12.45 -8.16 16.66
C SER A 207 -12.68 -6.67 16.37
N SER A 208 -11.63 -5.89 16.13
CA SER A 208 -11.74 -4.46 15.85
C SER A 208 -12.26 -4.17 14.42
N ASP A 209 -12.06 -5.09 13.50
CA ASP A 209 -12.48 -4.98 12.10
C ASP A 209 -13.86 -5.65 11.90
N ALA A 210 -14.81 -4.95 11.27
CA ALA A 210 -16.14 -5.50 11.02
C ALA A 210 -16.11 -6.62 9.96
N PRO A 211 -16.58 -7.86 10.27
CA PRO A 211 -16.51 -8.98 9.33
C PRO A 211 -17.21 -8.73 7.98
N LYS A 212 -18.29 -7.94 7.97
CA LYS A 212 -18.98 -7.55 6.73
C LYS A 212 -18.05 -6.89 5.71
N ASN A 213 -17.09 -6.10 6.18
CA ASN A 213 -16.16 -5.43 5.25
C ASN A 213 -15.20 -6.41 4.56
N ILE A 214 -15.00 -7.63 5.09
CA ILE A 214 -14.24 -8.70 4.43
C ILE A 214 -14.97 -9.13 3.15
N VAL A 215 -16.30 -9.29 3.24
CA VAL A 215 -17.17 -9.61 2.11
C VAL A 215 -17.12 -8.51 1.05
N ASP A 216 -17.22 -7.25 1.48
CA ASP A 216 -17.12 -6.10 0.58
C ASP A 216 -15.77 -6.09 -0.16
N TYR A 217 -14.67 -6.45 0.52
CA TYR A 217 -13.33 -6.56 -0.09
C TYR A 217 -13.27 -7.68 -1.15
N TYR A 218 -13.85 -8.84 -0.85
CA TYR A 218 -13.92 -9.95 -1.79
C TYR A 218 -14.60 -9.51 -3.10
N TYR A 219 -15.76 -8.88 -3.03
CA TYR A 219 -16.47 -8.44 -4.22
C TYR A 219 -15.70 -7.37 -5.00
N LYS A 220 -15.02 -6.44 -4.32
CA LYS A 220 -14.15 -5.47 -4.99
C LYS A 220 -12.97 -6.10 -5.72
N LEU A 221 -12.37 -7.12 -5.14
CA LEU A 221 -11.34 -7.89 -5.83
C LEU A 221 -11.93 -8.67 -7.02
N GLN A 222 -13.15 -9.20 -6.91
CA GLN A 222 -13.87 -9.84 -8.03
C GLN A 222 -14.18 -8.88 -9.18
N GLU A 223 -14.43 -7.59 -8.89
CA GLU A 223 -14.58 -6.53 -9.91
C GLU A 223 -13.28 -6.25 -10.70
N GLY A 224 -12.15 -6.85 -10.32
CA GLY A 224 -10.88 -6.75 -11.04
C GLY A 224 -9.85 -5.81 -10.41
N TYR A 225 -10.12 -5.21 -9.25
CA TYR A 225 -9.08 -4.47 -8.52
C TYR A 225 -8.00 -5.41 -8.01
N ASP A 226 -6.75 -4.93 -8.03
CA ASP A 226 -5.60 -5.67 -7.48
C ASP A 226 -5.55 -5.57 -5.95
N CYS A 227 -5.99 -4.43 -5.40
CA CYS A 227 -5.97 -4.14 -3.97
C CYS A 227 -7.27 -3.48 -3.50
N VAL A 228 -7.65 -3.72 -2.26
CA VAL A 228 -8.74 -3.02 -1.58
C VAL A 228 -8.24 -2.49 -0.24
N PHE A 229 -8.37 -1.19 -0.03
CA PHE A 229 -7.87 -0.52 1.16
C PHE A 229 -9.02 0.03 1.98
N GLY A 230 -9.14 -0.41 3.23
CA GLY A 230 -10.11 0.12 4.16
C GLY A 230 -9.75 1.53 4.65
N SER A 231 -10.72 2.42 4.68
CA SER A 231 -10.56 3.74 5.29
C SER A 231 -11.68 4.03 6.27
N ARG A 232 -11.29 4.39 7.47
CA ARG A 232 -12.16 4.85 8.55
C ARG A 232 -12.61 6.29 8.37
N PHE A 233 -11.99 7.03 7.43
CA PHE A 233 -12.04 8.50 7.34
C PHE A 233 -12.60 9.01 6.00
N ILE A 234 -13.26 8.16 5.24
CA ILE A 234 -14.07 8.55 4.06
C ILE A 234 -15.56 8.49 4.41
N LYS A 235 -16.41 9.06 3.56
CA LYS A 235 -17.87 9.01 3.75
C LYS A 235 -18.34 7.56 3.91
N GLY A 236 -19.04 7.27 4.99
CA GLY A 236 -19.49 5.91 5.37
C GLY A 236 -18.52 5.17 6.31
N GLY A 237 -17.27 5.60 6.45
CA GLY A 237 -16.33 5.05 7.43
C GLY A 237 -16.66 5.49 8.85
N LYS A 238 -16.35 4.66 9.83
CA LYS A 238 -16.65 4.92 11.26
C LYS A 238 -15.48 4.51 12.15
N VAL A 239 -15.26 5.27 13.21
CA VAL A 239 -14.31 4.99 14.29
C VAL A 239 -15.08 5.05 15.60
N ILE A 240 -15.05 3.97 16.37
CA ILE A 240 -15.76 3.85 17.65
C ILE A 240 -14.73 3.72 18.77
N ASP A 241 -14.88 4.53 19.82
CA ASP A 241 -14.05 4.52 21.05
C ASP A 241 -12.53 4.69 20.80
N TYR A 242 -12.15 5.50 19.81
CA TYR A 242 -10.74 5.78 19.52
C TYR A 242 -10.19 6.91 20.40
N PRO A 243 -9.10 6.71 21.16
CA PRO A 243 -8.51 7.77 21.97
C PRO A 243 -8.11 8.99 21.14
N THR A 244 -8.60 10.19 21.49
CA THR A 244 -8.48 11.42 20.70
C THR A 244 -7.04 11.78 20.36
N HIS A 245 -6.10 11.63 21.31
CA HIS A 245 -4.68 11.92 21.07
C HIS A 245 -4.07 10.97 20.02
N LYS A 246 -4.42 9.68 20.04
CA LYS A 246 -3.98 8.70 19.03
C LYS A 246 -4.61 8.99 17.67
N LEU A 247 -5.88 9.41 17.66
CA LEU A 247 -6.57 9.80 16.43
C LEU A 247 -5.88 10.99 15.77
N LEU A 248 -5.54 12.03 16.53
CA LEU A 248 -4.86 13.21 16.00
C LEU A 248 -3.50 12.85 15.36
N VAL A 249 -2.68 12.09 16.07
CA VAL A 249 -1.38 11.63 15.55
C VAL A 249 -1.55 10.79 14.29
N ASN A 250 -2.53 9.87 14.28
CA ASN A 250 -2.86 9.05 13.13
C ASN A 250 -3.26 9.92 11.91
N ARG A 251 -4.13 10.92 12.12
CA ARG A 251 -4.56 11.83 11.05
C ARG A 251 -3.41 12.64 10.48
N LEU A 252 -2.54 13.18 11.34
CA LEU A 252 -1.34 13.92 10.92
C LEU A 252 -0.37 13.04 10.12
N ALA A 253 -0.11 11.82 10.58
CA ALA A 253 0.74 10.88 9.86
C ALA A 253 0.18 10.53 8.47
N ASN A 254 -1.13 10.25 8.38
CA ASN A 254 -1.78 9.96 7.10
C ASN A 254 -1.80 11.18 6.18
N LEU A 255 -2.04 12.38 6.69
CA LEU A 255 -1.97 13.63 5.92
C LEU A 255 -0.56 13.85 5.36
N PHE A 256 0.48 13.63 6.16
CA PHE A 256 1.87 13.69 5.69
C PHE A 256 2.13 12.74 4.53
N ILE A 257 1.69 11.47 4.64
CA ILE A 257 1.84 10.48 3.56
C ILE A 257 1.04 10.90 2.32
N GLN A 258 -0.19 11.38 2.49
CA GLN A 258 -1.02 11.87 1.38
C GLN A 258 -0.32 12.98 0.59
N ILE A 259 0.23 13.98 1.29
CA ILE A 259 0.94 15.10 0.67
C ILE A 259 2.20 14.61 -0.05
N LEU A 260 3.00 13.79 0.63
CA LEU A 260 4.29 13.31 0.12
C LEU A 260 4.16 12.48 -1.18
N PHE A 261 3.09 11.68 -1.26
CA PHE A 261 2.85 10.79 -2.40
C PHE A 261 1.78 11.28 -3.37
N GLY A 262 1.05 12.36 -3.05
CA GLY A 262 -0.08 12.84 -3.85
C GLY A 262 -1.26 11.86 -3.87
N LEU A 263 -1.57 11.20 -2.76
CA LEU A 263 -2.57 10.14 -2.68
C LEU A 263 -3.95 10.68 -2.26
N LYS A 264 -5.00 10.05 -2.81
CA LYS A 264 -6.37 10.20 -2.29
C LYS A 264 -6.64 9.30 -1.09
N PHE A 265 -5.88 8.23 -0.91
CA PHE A 265 -5.99 7.30 0.22
C PHE A 265 -5.51 7.95 1.52
N ASN A 266 -6.37 8.03 2.53
CA ASN A 266 -6.20 8.82 3.73
C ASN A 266 -6.10 8.02 5.03
N ASP A 267 -5.91 6.69 4.92
CA ASP A 267 -5.81 5.76 6.07
C ASP A 267 -4.79 4.65 5.82
N THR A 268 -3.58 5.03 5.40
CA THR A 268 -2.50 4.09 5.07
C THR A 268 -2.04 3.27 6.28
N THR A 269 -2.18 3.81 7.48
CA THR A 269 -1.77 3.16 8.73
C THR A 269 -2.73 2.07 9.22
N ASN A 270 -3.91 1.94 8.63
CA ASN A 270 -4.84 0.86 8.93
C ASN A 270 -4.28 -0.48 8.43
N ALA A 271 -4.42 -1.55 9.24
CA ALA A 271 -3.97 -2.89 8.86
C ALA A 271 -4.95 -3.58 7.90
N PHE A 272 -6.25 -3.33 8.06
CA PHE A 272 -7.32 -3.99 7.34
C PHE A 272 -7.32 -3.64 5.86
N LYS A 273 -6.74 -4.53 5.06
CA LYS A 273 -6.56 -4.39 3.61
C LYS A 273 -6.56 -5.76 2.95
N ALA A 274 -6.96 -5.81 1.68
CA ALA A 274 -6.91 -7.02 0.88
C ALA A 274 -6.10 -6.83 -0.41
N TYR A 275 -5.48 -7.90 -0.86
CA TYR A 275 -4.57 -7.92 -2.00
C TYR A 275 -4.76 -9.22 -2.78
N ARG A 276 -4.63 -9.17 -4.11
CA ARG A 276 -4.45 -10.37 -4.91
C ARG A 276 -3.07 -10.99 -4.65
N ARG A 277 -2.92 -12.30 -4.82
CA ARG A 277 -1.64 -13.01 -4.64
C ARG A 277 -0.52 -12.38 -5.45
N GLU A 278 -0.77 -12.07 -6.70
CA GLU A 278 0.22 -11.44 -7.59
C GLU A 278 0.73 -10.07 -7.10
N VAL A 279 -0.07 -9.37 -6.28
CA VAL A 279 0.39 -8.14 -5.63
C VAL A 279 1.38 -8.47 -4.54
N ILE A 280 1.09 -9.46 -3.70
CA ILE A 280 1.99 -9.89 -2.61
C ILE A 280 3.34 -10.30 -3.18
N ASP A 281 3.33 -11.08 -4.26
CA ASP A 281 4.55 -11.48 -4.97
C ASP A 281 5.30 -10.25 -5.51
N GLY A 282 4.57 -9.32 -6.12
CA GLY A 282 5.14 -8.15 -6.77
C GLY A 282 5.60 -7.03 -5.83
N ILE A 283 5.14 -6.98 -4.56
CA ILE A 283 5.61 -6.00 -3.57
C ILE A 283 6.73 -6.54 -2.68
N SER A 284 7.06 -7.81 -2.82
CA SER A 284 8.18 -8.44 -2.09
C SER A 284 9.54 -7.92 -2.60
N PRO A 285 10.61 -7.96 -1.77
CA PRO A 285 10.61 -8.29 -0.36
C PRO A 285 10.00 -7.18 0.51
N LEU A 286 9.33 -7.56 1.62
CA LEU A 286 8.83 -6.64 2.63
C LEU A 286 9.91 -6.37 3.68
N LEU A 287 10.12 -5.11 4.04
CA LEU A 287 11.21 -4.68 4.93
C LEU A 287 10.75 -4.49 6.37
N SER A 288 9.46 -4.20 6.57
CA SER A 288 8.92 -3.84 7.87
C SER A 288 8.72 -5.06 8.77
N HIS A 289 9.20 -4.97 10.01
CA HIS A 289 9.10 -6.03 11.01
C HIS A 289 7.95 -5.83 12.01
N HIS A 290 7.37 -4.63 12.02
CA HIS A 290 6.34 -4.21 12.97
C HIS A 290 5.14 -3.59 12.25
N PHE A 291 4.34 -2.78 12.95
CA PHE A 291 3.14 -2.12 12.41
C PHE A 291 3.41 -1.19 11.22
N ASN A 292 4.64 -0.76 10.97
CA ASN A 292 5.02 -0.02 9.77
C ASN A 292 4.79 -0.81 8.45
N LEU A 293 4.60 -2.13 8.53
CA LEU A 293 4.18 -2.96 7.41
C LEU A 293 2.83 -2.50 6.81
N THR A 294 1.92 -2.00 7.66
CA THR A 294 0.61 -1.49 7.23
C THR A 294 0.71 -0.32 6.25
N VAL A 295 1.81 0.43 6.30
CA VAL A 295 2.13 1.54 5.39
C VAL A 295 2.98 1.06 4.21
N GLU A 296 3.92 0.15 4.43
CA GLU A 296 4.79 -0.37 3.39
C GLU A 296 4.02 -1.02 2.25
N MET A 297 3.15 -1.97 2.58
CA MET A 297 2.43 -2.76 1.59
C MET A 297 1.59 -1.91 0.62
N PRO A 298 0.68 -1.03 1.08
CA PRO A 298 -0.11 -0.23 0.16
C PRO A 298 0.73 0.79 -0.62
N LEU A 299 1.77 1.39 -0.02
CA LEU A 299 2.65 2.31 -0.74
C LEU A 299 3.41 1.60 -1.85
N LYS A 300 4.01 0.43 -1.59
CA LYS A 300 4.67 -0.37 -2.63
C LYS A 300 3.70 -0.78 -3.73
N ALA A 301 2.49 -1.25 -3.38
CA ALA A 301 1.48 -1.62 -4.38
C ALA A 301 1.12 -0.43 -5.30
N ILE A 302 0.86 0.74 -4.73
CA ILE A 302 0.53 1.95 -5.48
C ILE A 302 1.70 2.40 -6.36
N ILE A 303 2.91 2.44 -5.82
CA ILE A 303 4.11 2.91 -6.53
C ILE A 303 4.46 1.97 -7.68
N ARG A 304 4.28 0.67 -7.48
CA ARG A 304 4.54 -0.36 -8.48
C ARG A 304 3.43 -0.49 -9.53
N GLY A 305 2.35 0.30 -9.41
CA GLY A 305 1.33 0.45 -10.44
C GLY A 305 0.19 -0.58 -10.37
N TYR A 306 -0.05 -1.18 -9.21
CA TYR A 306 -1.23 -2.00 -8.99
C TYR A 306 -2.49 -1.15 -8.83
N SER A 307 -3.60 -1.61 -9.40
CA SER A 307 -4.89 -0.96 -9.25
C SER A 307 -5.44 -1.13 -7.83
N TYR A 308 -6.10 -0.10 -7.31
CA TYR A 308 -6.70 -0.19 -5.98
C TYR A 308 -8.00 0.58 -5.89
N THR A 309 -8.84 0.18 -4.95
CA THR A 309 -10.02 0.92 -4.52
C THR A 309 -9.98 1.17 -3.02
N ILE A 310 -10.72 2.19 -2.57
CA ILE A 310 -10.81 2.57 -1.16
C ILE A 310 -12.24 2.32 -0.70
N MET A 311 -12.40 1.53 0.37
CA MET A 311 -13.71 1.18 0.92
C MET A 311 -13.90 1.80 2.31
N PRO A 312 -15.10 2.32 2.62
CA PRO A 312 -15.42 2.73 3.98
C PRO A 312 -15.47 1.51 4.89
N ILE A 313 -14.82 1.59 6.05
CA ILE A 313 -14.85 0.53 7.06
C ILE A 313 -15.30 1.06 8.41
N THR A 314 -15.86 0.17 9.21
CA THR A 314 -16.10 0.43 10.63
C THR A 314 -15.01 -0.24 11.44
N TRP A 315 -14.35 0.56 12.27
CA TRP A 315 -13.35 0.10 13.21
C TRP A 315 -13.80 0.44 14.64
N GLN A 316 -13.75 -0.54 15.51
CA GLN A 316 -14.09 -0.38 16.91
C GLN A 316 -12.87 -0.69 17.77
N ASN A 317 -12.63 0.14 18.80
CA ASN A 317 -11.57 -0.15 19.74
C ASN A 317 -11.85 -1.48 20.44
N ARG A 318 -10.79 -2.26 20.68
CA ARG A 318 -10.90 -3.54 21.36
C ARG A 318 -11.61 -3.41 22.71
N ALA A 319 -12.48 -4.38 23.02
CA ALA A 319 -13.19 -4.42 24.29
C ALA A 319 -12.28 -4.87 25.44
N THR A 320 -11.28 -5.73 25.16
CA THR A 320 -10.35 -6.32 26.14
C THR A 320 -8.92 -6.24 25.66
N GLY A 321 -7.97 -6.30 26.58
CA GLY A 321 -6.55 -6.29 26.28
C GLY A 321 -5.92 -4.88 26.15
N VAL A 322 -4.60 -4.82 25.98
CA VAL A 322 -3.82 -3.58 25.92
C VAL A 322 -3.26 -3.37 24.51
N SER A 323 -3.40 -2.15 23.99
CA SER A 323 -2.79 -1.77 22.70
C SER A 323 -1.26 -1.93 22.75
N LYS A 324 -0.72 -2.79 21.89
CA LYS A 324 0.70 -3.10 21.81
C LYS A 324 1.51 -2.06 21.00
N LEU A 325 0.83 -1.06 20.41
CA LEU A 325 1.44 0.00 19.63
C LEU A 325 2.12 1.05 20.51
N LYS A 326 3.46 1.06 20.53
CA LYS A 326 4.28 2.07 21.22
C LYS A 326 4.62 3.23 20.28
N LEU A 327 3.93 4.36 20.37
CA LEU A 327 4.04 5.49 19.44
C LEU A 327 5.48 6.04 19.29
N LYS A 328 6.26 6.14 20.39
CA LYS A 328 7.66 6.63 20.33
C LYS A 328 8.59 5.73 19.51
N GLU A 329 8.49 4.42 19.68
CA GLU A 329 9.29 3.46 18.92
C GLU A 329 8.87 3.35 17.46
N MET A 330 7.59 3.55 17.19
CA MET A 330 7.03 3.39 15.84
C MET A 330 7.32 4.57 14.95
N GLY A 331 7.45 5.80 15.46
CA GLY A 331 7.61 7.02 14.66
C GLY A 331 8.80 6.95 13.69
N SER A 332 9.98 6.57 14.16
CA SER A 332 11.18 6.42 13.32
C SER A 332 11.04 5.31 12.27
N ARG A 333 10.42 4.18 12.63
CA ARG A 333 10.18 3.04 11.73
C ARG A 333 9.19 3.39 10.62
N TYR A 334 8.14 4.13 10.94
CA TYR A 334 7.20 4.64 9.92
C TYR A 334 7.88 5.65 9.00
N LEU A 335 8.65 6.60 9.55
CA LEU A 335 9.38 7.57 8.75
C LEU A 335 10.37 6.88 7.80
N PHE A 336 11.14 5.91 8.30
CA PHE A 336 12.07 5.13 7.49
C PHE A 336 11.37 4.49 6.29
N ILE A 337 10.26 3.78 6.51
CA ILE A 337 9.58 3.07 5.42
C ILE A 337 8.90 4.03 4.44
N VAL A 338 8.39 5.16 4.92
CA VAL A 338 7.82 6.21 4.08
C VAL A 338 8.89 6.83 3.19
N LEU A 339 10.08 7.14 3.74
CA LEU A 339 11.19 7.66 2.97
C LEU A 339 11.73 6.63 1.97
N TYR A 340 11.85 5.36 2.37
CA TYR A 340 12.22 4.28 1.46
C TYR A 340 11.27 4.20 0.25
N ALA A 341 9.96 4.15 0.51
CA ALA A 341 8.95 4.12 -0.54
C ALA A 341 8.99 5.40 -1.42
N TRP A 342 9.26 6.55 -0.82
CA TRP A 342 9.43 7.80 -1.56
C TRP A 342 10.65 7.76 -2.49
N LEU A 343 11.78 7.26 -2.00
CA LEU A 343 12.97 7.06 -2.83
C LEU A 343 12.71 6.06 -3.97
N GLU A 344 12.03 4.95 -3.68
CA GLU A 344 11.60 3.99 -4.71
C GLU A 344 10.76 4.69 -5.78
N LYS A 345 9.75 5.49 -5.40
CA LYS A 345 8.86 6.19 -6.33
C LYS A 345 9.61 7.13 -7.29
N TYR A 346 10.57 7.90 -6.78
CA TYR A 346 11.16 9.00 -7.52
C TYR A 346 12.55 8.70 -8.09
N LEU A 347 13.32 7.79 -7.49
CA LEU A 347 14.70 7.52 -7.90
C LEU A 347 14.90 6.18 -8.61
N SER A 348 13.97 5.22 -8.45
CA SER A 348 14.10 3.91 -9.13
C SER A 348 13.78 3.94 -10.63
N ARG A 349 13.36 5.07 -11.16
CA ARG A 349 13.00 5.24 -12.59
C ARG A 349 11.98 4.22 -13.11
N GLY A 350 11.26 3.58 -12.21
CA GLY A 350 10.23 2.59 -12.54
C GLY A 350 10.73 1.15 -12.64
N ASP A 351 11.97 0.86 -12.23
CA ASP A 351 12.55 -0.50 -12.25
C ASP A 351 11.69 -1.55 -11.54
N TYR A 352 10.97 -1.12 -10.49
CA TYR A 352 10.08 -1.99 -9.73
C TYR A 352 8.61 -1.94 -10.18
N ARG A 353 8.30 -1.17 -11.24
CA ARG A 353 6.91 -1.11 -11.73
C ARG A 353 6.50 -2.41 -12.37
N ARG A 354 5.24 -2.78 -12.12
CA ARG A 354 4.58 -3.90 -12.77
C ARG A 354 4.71 -3.80 -14.29
N ASN A 355 5.30 -4.79 -14.92
CA ASN A 355 5.50 -4.79 -16.36
C ASN A 355 4.18 -5.17 -17.04
N GLN A 356 3.48 -4.19 -17.64
CA GLN A 356 2.20 -4.42 -18.32
C GLN A 356 2.31 -5.45 -19.46
N ALA A 357 3.49 -5.61 -20.06
CA ALA A 357 3.75 -6.63 -21.07
C ALA A 357 3.61 -8.07 -20.54
N GLN A 358 3.88 -8.30 -19.24
CA GLN A 358 3.67 -9.61 -18.64
C GLN A 358 2.17 -9.96 -18.47
N LEU A 359 1.30 -8.96 -18.39
CA LEU A 359 -0.15 -9.16 -18.32
C LEU A 359 -0.74 -9.57 -19.69
N VAL A 360 -0.22 -9.02 -20.77
CA VAL A 360 -0.64 -9.35 -22.14
C VAL A 360 -0.22 -10.77 -22.49
N ASN A 361 1.00 -11.18 -22.13
CA ASN A 361 1.50 -12.54 -22.38
C ASN A 361 0.80 -13.64 -21.56
N ARG A 362 0.23 -13.32 -20.39
CA ARG A 362 -0.61 -14.27 -19.64
C ARG A 362 -1.97 -14.49 -20.31
N LYS A 363 -2.54 -13.49 -20.98
CA LYS A 363 -3.77 -13.65 -21.75
C LYS A 363 -3.59 -14.53 -23.02
N HIS A 364 -2.37 -14.62 -23.55
CA HIS A 364 -2.04 -15.43 -24.74
C HIS A 364 -1.48 -16.82 -24.43
N LYS A 365 -1.17 -17.17 -23.17
CA LYS A 365 -0.69 -18.51 -22.80
C LYS A 365 -1.78 -19.48 -22.34
N VAL A 366 -3.04 -19.09 -22.48
CA VAL A 366 -4.21 -19.89 -22.10
C VAL A 366 -5.18 -19.99 -23.32
N ILE A 367 -4.59 -20.12 -24.52
CA ILE A 367 -5.29 -20.59 -25.72
C ILE A 367 -4.59 -21.87 -26.15
#